data_a53c17c77339b751fa0d7d34b864a14b
#
_entry.id   a53c17c77339b751fa0d7d34b864a14b
#
_cell.length_a   1.000
_cell.length_b   1.000
_cell.length_c   1.000
_cell.angle_alpha   90.00
_cell.angle_beta   90.00
_cell.angle_gamma   90.00
#
_symmetry.space_group_name_H-M   'P 1'
#
loop_
_entity.id
_entity.type
_entity.pdbx_description
1 polymer ?
#
loop_
_entity_poly.entity_id
_entity_poly.type
_entity_poly.pdbx_seq_one_letter_code
_entity_poly.pdbx_strand_id
1 'polypeptide(L)'
;YHTVVANDWQQKQQQKATDGITIPSILDASAKPSFTHEEMKQIEGGLLLISGSSIDDIKAKIDAISFEGTNFDDDPKGIRLSSELTNNSSFDVSDNIRMALIATSWKDYHKRAGLVQTAIDDKAKWGFLQSQGILISDEPTLPAEAKVAHMYPGQGSQYVGMTLDLYKRYTSVQKVWAKSDETMVDVLDGETLSSFVLRSNLTKEELVESEHKLKQTEYTQPAMLTADLAIERLLNAHGQTPDMVAGHSLGEYAALMSSGILNMDGAL
;
A
#
# COMPACT_ATOMS: atom_id res chain seq x y z
N TYR A 1 3.80 5.17 22.94
CA TYR A 1 3.96 5.58 21.54
C TYR A 1 5.07 6.60 21.44
N HIS A 2 6.18 6.28 20.76
CA HIS A 2 7.25 7.23 20.48
C HIS A 2 7.05 7.76 19.05
N THR A 3 6.82 9.06 18.93
CA THR A 3 6.70 9.75 17.63
C THR A 3 8.03 10.38 17.28
N VAL A 4 8.56 10.06 16.10
CA VAL A 4 9.79 10.66 15.56
C VAL A 4 9.41 11.62 14.45
N VAL A 5 9.77 12.89 14.58
CA VAL A 5 9.52 13.92 13.55
C VAL A 5 10.64 13.83 12.51
N ALA A 6 10.30 13.28 11.32
CA ALA A 6 11.27 12.98 10.28
C ALA A 6 11.95 14.22 9.66
N ASN A 7 11.20 15.32 9.45
CA ASN A 7 11.72 16.49 8.72
C ASN A 7 12.83 17.23 9.44
N ASP A 8 12.71 17.44 10.76
CA ASP A 8 13.77 18.11 11.54
C ASP A 8 15.06 17.30 11.59
N TRP A 9 14.94 15.98 11.52
CA TRP A 9 16.08 15.09 11.54
C TRP A 9 16.78 15.00 10.18
N GLN A 10 16.03 14.96 9.07
CA GLN A 10 16.59 14.98 7.70
C GLN A 10 17.38 16.27 7.43
N GLN A 11 16.89 17.43 7.88
CA GLN A 11 17.63 18.70 7.79
C GLN A 11 18.93 18.67 8.62
N LYS A 12 18.90 18.10 9.83
CA LYS A 12 20.10 17.91 10.67
C LYS A 12 21.10 16.90 10.08
N GLN A 13 20.64 15.90 9.34
CA GLN A 13 21.52 14.95 8.64
C GLN A 13 22.18 15.58 7.42
N GLN A 14 21.48 16.40 6.64
CA GLN A 14 22.08 17.18 5.55
C GLN A 14 23.16 18.15 6.07
N GLN A 15 22.98 18.70 7.27
CA GLN A 15 23.96 19.57 7.90
C GLN A 15 25.15 18.78 8.48
N LYS A 16 24.96 17.55 8.95
CA LYS A 16 26.04 16.65 9.41
C LYS A 16 26.82 16.00 8.26
N ALA A 17 26.20 15.81 7.08
CA ALA A 17 26.89 15.32 5.89
C ALA A 17 27.98 16.29 5.39
N THR A 18 27.90 17.58 5.74
CA THR A 18 28.97 18.56 5.51
C THR A 18 30.14 18.37 6.47
N ASP A 19 29.99 17.64 7.57
CA ASP A 19 31.04 17.40 8.58
C ASP A 19 31.78 16.06 8.39
N GLY A 20 31.67 15.43 7.22
CA GLY A 20 32.51 14.27 6.83
C GLY A 20 32.02 12.89 7.36
N ILE A 21 30.87 12.78 7.98
CA ILE A 21 30.28 11.49 8.34
C ILE A 21 29.31 11.08 7.22
N THR A 22 29.82 10.33 6.26
CA THR A 22 28.98 9.73 5.21
C THR A 22 28.22 8.55 5.81
N ILE A 23 26.95 8.74 6.16
CA ILE A 23 26.03 7.61 6.38
C ILE A 23 25.62 7.17 4.96
N PRO A 24 25.89 5.92 4.55
CA PRO A 24 25.42 5.46 3.25
C PRO A 24 23.90 5.52 3.25
N SER A 25 23.31 6.45 2.51
CA SER A 25 21.87 6.40 2.24
C SER A 25 21.67 5.26 1.25
N ILE A 26 21.25 4.11 1.74
CA ILE A 26 20.96 2.91 0.92
C ILE A 26 19.79 3.16 -0.04
N LEU A 27 19.10 4.28 0.11
CA LEU A 27 17.95 4.64 -0.71
C LEU A 27 18.03 6.14 -1.02
N ASP A 28 18.37 6.44 -2.25
CA ASP A 28 18.28 7.78 -2.80
C ASP A 28 16.81 8.24 -2.74
N ALA A 29 16.48 9.02 -1.72
CA ALA A 29 15.16 9.60 -1.55
C ALA A 29 14.80 10.62 -2.67
N SER A 30 15.78 10.98 -3.51
CA SER A 30 15.58 11.87 -4.66
C SER A 30 15.19 11.13 -5.95
N ALA A 31 15.30 9.80 -5.99
CA ALA A 31 14.83 9.03 -7.11
C ALA A 31 13.29 9.07 -7.14
N LYS A 32 12.75 9.92 -8.01
CA LYS A 32 11.32 9.83 -8.34
C LYS A 32 11.05 8.39 -8.79
N PRO A 33 10.10 7.68 -8.15
CA PRO A 33 9.78 6.34 -8.55
C PRO A 33 9.24 6.37 -9.97
N SER A 34 9.98 5.81 -10.88
CA SER A 34 9.47 5.49 -12.19
C SER A 34 8.99 4.05 -12.16
N PHE A 35 7.68 3.87 -12.10
CA PHE A 35 7.10 2.57 -12.45
C PHE A 35 7.52 2.26 -13.88
N THR A 36 8.06 1.07 -14.09
CA THR A 36 8.31 0.62 -15.45
C THR A 36 6.97 0.40 -16.15
N HIS A 37 6.95 0.57 -17.47
CA HIS A 37 5.75 0.31 -18.29
C HIS A 37 5.21 -1.13 -18.09
N GLU A 38 6.06 -2.07 -17.68
CA GLU A 38 5.69 -3.45 -17.35
C GLU A 38 5.04 -3.57 -15.96
N GLU A 39 5.48 -2.83 -14.97
CA GLU A 39 4.82 -2.78 -13.66
C GLU A 39 3.41 -2.20 -13.76
N MET A 40 3.21 -1.20 -14.62
CA MET A 40 1.88 -0.64 -14.90
C MET A 40 0.95 -1.63 -15.63
N LYS A 41 1.48 -2.53 -16.45
CA LYS A 41 0.70 -3.58 -17.14
C LYS A 41 0.25 -4.73 -16.22
N GLN A 42 0.77 -4.82 -15.01
CA GLN A 42 0.43 -5.87 -14.05
C GLN A 42 -0.67 -5.48 -13.06
N ILE A 43 -1.27 -4.30 -13.21
CA ILE A 43 -2.39 -3.89 -12.37
C ILE A 43 -3.61 -4.74 -12.75
N GLU A 44 -3.96 -5.68 -11.90
CA GLU A 44 -5.22 -6.41 -12.00
C GLU A 44 -6.36 -5.53 -11.49
N GLY A 45 -7.27 -5.14 -12.38
CA GLY A 45 -8.40 -4.29 -12.05
C GLY A 45 -8.17 -2.82 -12.35
N GLY A 46 -9.19 -2.02 -12.08
CA GLY A 46 -9.22 -0.59 -12.32
C GLY A 46 -9.68 0.22 -11.12
N LEU A 47 -9.26 1.46 -11.09
CA LEU A 47 -9.66 2.48 -10.12
C LEU A 47 -10.49 3.54 -10.85
N LEU A 48 -11.75 3.71 -10.44
CA LEU A 48 -12.60 4.81 -10.87
C LEU A 48 -12.61 5.88 -9.76
N LEU A 49 -12.27 7.10 -10.11
CA LEU A 49 -12.38 8.27 -9.24
C LEU A 49 -13.51 9.17 -9.76
N ILE A 50 -14.50 9.40 -8.93
CA ILE A 50 -15.64 10.29 -9.23
C ILE A 50 -15.84 11.23 -8.05
N SER A 51 -16.17 12.47 -8.37
CA SER A 51 -16.62 13.45 -7.39
C SER A 51 -17.86 14.19 -7.90
N GLY A 52 -18.58 14.81 -7.00
CA GLY A 52 -19.79 15.54 -7.34
C GLY A 52 -20.30 16.44 -6.23
N SER A 53 -21.24 17.30 -6.61
CA SER A 53 -21.89 18.24 -5.69
C SER A 53 -22.86 17.56 -4.72
N SER A 54 -23.38 16.38 -5.08
CA SER A 54 -24.36 15.62 -4.32
C SER A 54 -24.25 14.12 -4.58
N ILE A 55 -24.92 13.32 -3.75
CA ILE A 55 -25.04 11.85 -3.94
C ILE A 55 -25.74 11.54 -5.28
N ASP A 56 -26.77 12.29 -5.65
CA ASP A 56 -27.47 12.10 -6.93
C ASP A 56 -26.55 12.36 -8.12
N ASP A 57 -25.64 13.33 -8.03
CA ASP A 57 -24.63 13.60 -9.05
C ASP A 57 -23.66 12.42 -9.19
N ILE A 58 -23.19 11.82 -8.06
CA ILE A 58 -22.37 10.62 -8.08
C ILE A 58 -23.10 9.45 -8.76
N LYS A 59 -24.37 9.22 -8.39
CA LYS A 59 -25.20 8.16 -9.00
C LYS A 59 -25.35 8.35 -10.50
N ALA A 60 -25.66 9.58 -10.92
CA ALA A 60 -25.82 9.89 -12.34
C ALA A 60 -24.52 9.69 -13.14
N LYS A 61 -23.37 10.07 -12.57
CA LYS A 61 -22.06 9.83 -13.19
C LYS A 61 -21.72 8.35 -13.32
N ILE A 62 -22.06 7.52 -12.32
CA ILE A 62 -21.88 6.06 -12.40
C ILE A 62 -22.77 5.44 -13.47
N ASP A 63 -24.04 5.86 -13.55
CA ASP A 63 -24.98 5.36 -14.56
C ASP A 63 -24.59 5.76 -15.97
N ALA A 64 -23.94 6.91 -16.13
CA ALA A 64 -23.43 7.36 -17.42
C ALA A 64 -22.23 6.56 -17.93
N ILE A 65 -21.56 5.80 -17.06
CA ILE A 65 -20.47 4.92 -17.45
C ILE A 65 -21.06 3.67 -18.08
N SER A 66 -21.25 3.71 -19.39
CA SER A 66 -21.69 2.58 -20.19
C SER A 66 -20.60 2.16 -21.15
N PHE A 67 -20.33 0.87 -21.22
CA PHE A 67 -19.34 0.30 -22.14
C PHE A 67 -20.08 -0.54 -23.19
N GLU A 68 -20.73 0.11 -24.14
CA GLU A 68 -21.45 -0.59 -25.20
C GLU A 68 -20.51 -1.40 -26.09
N GLY A 69 -20.79 -2.68 -26.22
CA GLY A 69 -20.14 -3.57 -27.19
C GLY A 69 -18.77 -4.13 -26.78
N THR A 70 -18.34 -3.96 -25.55
CA THR A 70 -17.06 -4.51 -25.07
C THR A 70 -17.30 -5.75 -24.20
N ASN A 71 -16.80 -6.90 -24.63
CA ASN A 71 -16.74 -8.11 -23.81
C ASN A 71 -15.48 -8.05 -22.97
N PHE A 72 -15.58 -7.58 -21.72
CA PHE A 72 -14.46 -7.53 -20.77
C PHE A 72 -14.19 -8.88 -20.08
N ASP A 73 -15.03 -9.89 -20.33
CA ASP A 73 -14.81 -11.24 -19.80
C ASP A 73 -13.54 -11.89 -20.35
N ASP A 74 -13.04 -11.39 -21.51
CA ASP A 74 -11.79 -11.81 -22.15
C ASP A 74 -10.56 -11.02 -21.65
N ASP A 75 -10.72 -10.14 -20.67
CA ASP A 75 -9.63 -9.34 -20.07
C ASP A 75 -9.22 -9.91 -18.70
N PRO A 76 -8.44 -11.01 -18.66
CA PRO A 76 -8.13 -11.72 -17.43
C PRO A 76 -7.28 -10.89 -16.44
N LYS A 77 -6.69 -9.79 -16.91
CA LYS A 77 -5.87 -8.89 -16.09
C LYS A 77 -6.56 -7.55 -15.79
N GLY A 78 -7.78 -7.35 -16.24
CA GLY A 78 -8.50 -6.09 -16.03
C GLY A 78 -7.84 -4.86 -16.68
N ILE A 79 -6.94 -5.05 -17.65
CA ILE A 79 -6.18 -3.95 -18.28
C ILE A 79 -7.10 -3.02 -19.07
N ARG A 80 -8.05 -3.59 -19.80
CA ARG A 80 -9.07 -2.82 -20.53
C ARG A 80 -9.97 -2.09 -19.56
N LEU A 81 -10.45 -2.80 -18.55
CA LEU A 81 -11.28 -2.22 -17.48
C LEU A 81 -10.55 -1.06 -16.80
N SER A 82 -9.27 -1.23 -16.47
CA SER A 82 -8.46 -0.17 -15.86
C SER A 82 -8.38 1.06 -16.76
N SER A 83 -8.12 0.88 -18.06
CA SER A 83 -8.07 1.98 -19.03
C SER A 83 -9.41 2.68 -19.15
N GLU A 84 -10.50 1.94 -19.26
CA GLU A 84 -11.85 2.51 -19.41
C GLU A 84 -12.30 3.22 -18.13
N LEU A 85 -12.08 2.66 -16.95
CA LEU A 85 -12.39 3.34 -15.68
C LEU A 85 -11.58 4.63 -15.54
N THR A 86 -10.30 4.61 -15.90
CA THR A 86 -9.46 5.82 -15.89
C THR A 86 -9.98 6.88 -16.86
N ASN A 87 -10.36 6.49 -18.07
CA ASN A 87 -10.89 7.41 -19.09
C ASN A 87 -12.23 8.03 -18.66
N ASN A 88 -13.04 7.31 -17.88
CA ASN A 88 -14.32 7.80 -17.39
C ASN A 88 -14.23 8.44 -15.99
N SER A 89 -13.05 8.51 -15.40
CA SER A 89 -12.84 9.18 -14.12
C SER A 89 -13.06 10.68 -14.25
N SER A 90 -13.92 11.23 -13.37
CA SER A 90 -14.21 12.67 -13.28
C SER A 90 -14.08 13.05 -11.81
N PHE A 91 -12.95 13.62 -11.44
CA PHE A 91 -12.62 13.89 -10.05
C PHE A 91 -12.12 15.32 -9.84
N ASP A 92 -12.83 16.06 -9.01
CA ASP A 92 -12.41 17.34 -8.46
C ASP A 92 -12.33 17.23 -6.93
N VAL A 93 -11.17 17.52 -6.39
CA VAL A 93 -10.93 17.46 -4.94
C VAL A 93 -11.79 18.46 -4.16
N SER A 94 -12.24 19.54 -4.81
CA SER A 94 -13.10 20.58 -4.22
C SER A 94 -14.58 20.22 -4.15
N ASP A 95 -15.01 19.15 -4.85
CA ASP A 95 -16.40 18.70 -4.81
C ASP A 95 -16.78 18.20 -3.40
N ASN A 96 -18.07 18.36 -3.06
CA ASN A 96 -18.59 18.00 -1.74
C ASN A 96 -18.48 16.50 -1.44
N ILE A 97 -18.69 15.66 -2.47
CA ILE A 97 -18.66 14.21 -2.33
C ILE A 97 -17.61 13.65 -3.27
N ARG A 98 -16.75 12.81 -2.74
CA ARG A 98 -15.68 12.15 -3.48
C ARG A 98 -15.76 10.65 -3.27
N MET A 99 -15.60 9.90 -4.35
CA MET A 99 -15.68 8.45 -4.35
C MET A 99 -14.54 7.84 -5.14
N ALA A 100 -13.96 6.77 -4.57
CA ALA A 100 -13.07 5.86 -5.26
C ALA A 100 -13.71 4.47 -5.30
N LEU A 101 -13.81 3.87 -6.48
CA LEU A 101 -14.31 2.52 -6.68
C LEU A 101 -13.22 1.68 -7.33
N ILE A 102 -12.86 0.57 -6.68
CA ILE A 102 -11.89 -0.40 -7.20
C ILE A 102 -12.67 -1.59 -7.75
N ALA A 103 -12.38 -2.00 -8.99
CA ALA A 103 -12.99 -3.18 -9.61
C ALA A 103 -11.95 -4.06 -10.27
N THR A 104 -12.09 -5.39 -10.14
CA THR A 104 -11.16 -6.38 -10.71
C THR A 104 -11.63 -6.95 -12.06
N SER A 105 -12.91 -6.75 -12.39
CA SER A 105 -13.51 -7.18 -13.65
C SER A 105 -14.72 -6.31 -13.96
N TRP A 106 -15.21 -6.38 -15.20
CA TRP A 106 -16.45 -5.70 -15.61
C TRP A 106 -17.66 -6.16 -14.77
N LYS A 107 -17.77 -7.44 -14.52
CA LYS A 107 -18.81 -8.02 -13.65
C LYS A 107 -18.71 -7.47 -12.22
N ASP A 108 -17.51 -7.35 -11.70
CA ASP A 108 -17.27 -6.77 -10.37
C ASP A 108 -17.61 -5.28 -10.34
N TYR A 109 -17.27 -4.52 -11.41
CA TYR A 109 -17.68 -3.13 -11.55
C TYR A 109 -19.19 -2.97 -11.47
N HIS A 110 -19.95 -3.71 -12.29
CA HIS A 110 -21.42 -3.64 -12.27
C HIS A 110 -22.03 -3.98 -10.91
N LYS A 111 -21.49 -5.00 -10.24
CA LYS A 111 -21.89 -5.36 -8.89
C LYS A 111 -21.69 -4.16 -7.94
N ARG A 112 -20.53 -3.53 -7.97
CA ARG A 112 -20.20 -2.40 -7.08
C ARG A 112 -21.00 -1.14 -7.43
N ALA A 113 -21.16 -0.83 -8.70
CA ALA A 113 -22.02 0.25 -9.17
C ALA A 113 -23.46 0.08 -8.65
N GLY A 114 -24.01 -1.12 -8.73
CA GLY A 114 -25.32 -1.45 -8.15
C GLY A 114 -25.39 -1.26 -6.62
N LEU A 115 -24.31 -1.56 -5.89
CA LEU A 115 -24.24 -1.27 -4.45
C LEU A 115 -24.23 0.24 -4.19
N VAL A 116 -23.52 1.03 -5.00
CA VAL A 116 -23.56 2.49 -4.88
C VAL A 116 -24.99 2.99 -5.06
N GLN A 117 -25.71 2.57 -6.13
CA GLN A 117 -27.07 2.99 -6.40
C GLN A 117 -28.04 2.72 -5.24
N THR A 118 -27.83 1.65 -4.50
CA THR A 118 -28.77 1.17 -3.46
C THR A 118 -28.39 1.56 -2.05
N ALA A 119 -27.15 1.91 -1.78
CA ALA A 119 -26.65 2.05 -0.41
C ALA A 119 -25.99 3.40 -0.09
N ILE A 120 -25.59 4.17 -1.09
CA ILE A 120 -24.81 5.43 -0.88
C ILE A 120 -25.62 6.51 -0.13
N ASP A 121 -26.93 6.51 -0.22
CA ASP A 121 -27.81 7.50 0.45
C ASP A 121 -27.75 7.36 1.98
N ASP A 122 -27.43 6.19 2.47
CA ASP A 122 -27.35 5.88 3.89
C ASP A 122 -25.90 5.87 4.37
N LYS A 123 -25.46 6.95 5.03
CA LYS A 123 -24.10 7.04 5.57
C LYS A 123 -23.74 5.90 6.52
N ALA A 124 -24.71 5.29 7.23
CA ALA A 124 -24.42 4.13 8.07
C ALA A 124 -23.92 2.92 7.28
N LYS A 125 -24.21 2.87 5.97
CA LYS A 125 -23.74 1.81 5.06
C LYS A 125 -22.40 2.11 4.41
N TRP A 126 -21.81 3.29 4.59
CA TRP A 126 -20.54 3.62 3.95
C TRP A 126 -19.40 2.72 4.43
N GLY A 127 -19.38 2.32 5.72
CA GLY A 127 -18.43 1.31 6.20
C GLY A 127 -18.55 -0.05 5.50
N PHE A 128 -19.79 -0.48 5.19
CA PHE A 128 -20.02 -1.65 4.37
C PHE A 128 -19.54 -1.44 2.93
N LEU A 129 -19.84 -0.30 2.31
CA LEU A 129 -19.36 0.01 0.96
C LEU A 129 -17.83 0.02 0.90
N GLN A 130 -17.17 0.57 1.92
CA GLN A 130 -15.72 0.55 2.04
C GLN A 130 -15.16 -0.88 2.05
N SER A 131 -15.78 -1.81 2.78
CA SER A 131 -15.39 -3.22 2.78
C SER A 131 -15.56 -3.90 1.41
N GLN A 132 -16.36 -3.30 0.53
CA GLN A 132 -16.56 -3.75 -0.85
C GLN A 132 -15.66 -3.00 -1.86
N GLY A 133 -14.67 -2.23 -1.40
CA GLY A 133 -13.78 -1.47 -2.28
C GLY A 133 -14.40 -0.21 -2.88
N ILE A 134 -15.40 0.37 -2.20
CA ILE A 134 -16.05 1.62 -2.56
C ILE A 134 -15.80 2.61 -1.42
N LEU A 135 -14.84 3.50 -1.58
CA LEU A 135 -14.50 4.52 -0.60
C LEU A 135 -15.26 5.80 -0.91
N ILE A 136 -15.94 6.37 0.08
CA ILE A 136 -16.73 7.59 -0.08
C ILE A 136 -16.36 8.55 1.02
N SER A 137 -16.25 9.83 0.69
CA SER A 137 -16.01 10.91 1.64
C SER A 137 -16.84 12.13 1.26
N ASP A 138 -17.51 12.72 2.24
CA ASP A 138 -18.13 14.04 2.19
C ASP A 138 -17.47 15.00 3.22
N GLU A 139 -16.39 14.54 3.85
CA GLU A 139 -15.60 15.37 4.74
C GLU A 139 -14.87 16.47 3.96
N PRO A 140 -14.62 17.64 4.55
CA PRO A 140 -13.77 18.65 3.94
C PRO A 140 -12.42 18.08 3.53
N THR A 141 -11.85 18.58 2.46
CA THR A 141 -10.46 18.28 2.13
C THR A 141 -9.55 18.73 3.25
N LEU A 142 -8.53 17.92 3.53
CA LEU A 142 -7.51 18.32 4.49
C LEU A 142 -6.83 19.60 4.01
N PRO A 143 -6.48 20.53 4.95
CA PRO A 143 -5.68 21.69 4.61
C PRO A 143 -4.38 21.29 3.92
N ALA A 144 -3.84 22.15 3.05
CA ALA A 144 -2.58 21.87 2.34
C ALA A 144 -1.40 21.65 3.32
N GLU A 145 -1.48 22.21 4.50
CA GLU A 145 -0.52 22.05 5.62
C GLU A 145 -0.77 20.83 6.49
N ALA A 146 -1.80 20.02 6.19
CA ALA A 146 -2.07 18.79 6.94
C ALA A 146 -0.87 17.85 6.88
N LYS A 147 -0.60 17.21 8.02
CA LYS A 147 0.55 16.32 8.20
C LYS A 147 0.17 14.87 8.06
N VAL A 148 1.01 14.10 7.41
CA VAL A 148 0.87 12.65 7.26
C VAL A 148 1.70 11.93 8.30
N ALA A 149 1.07 11.01 9.05
CA ALA A 149 1.76 10.13 9.97
C ALA A 149 1.72 8.69 9.45
N HIS A 150 2.89 8.04 9.33
CA HIS A 150 2.95 6.60 9.13
C HIS A 150 3.04 5.92 10.51
N MET A 151 2.19 4.91 10.71
CA MET A 151 2.14 4.15 11.94
C MET A 151 2.47 2.68 11.65
N TYR A 152 3.46 2.14 12.40
CA TYR A 152 3.97 0.79 12.21
C TYR A 152 3.46 -0.16 13.29
N PRO A 153 2.93 -1.34 12.92
CA PRO A 153 2.41 -2.30 13.88
C PRO A 153 3.53 -3.05 14.60
N GLY A 154 3.17 -3.68 15.72
CA GLY A 154 4.04 -4.59 16.46
C GLY A 154 3.83 -6.05 16.07
N GLN A 155 4.52 -6.95 16.81
CA GLN A 155 4.30 -8.39 16.71
C GLN A 155 2.83 -8.76 16.94
N GLY A 156 2.33 -9.74 16.19
CA GLY A 156 0.93 -10.18 16.19
C GLY A 156 0.17 -9.77 14.92
N SER A 157 0.74 -8.89 14.10
CA SER A 157 0.15 -8.47 12.81
C SER A 157 0.65 -9.30 11.61
N GLN A 158 1.62 -10.21 11.82
CA GLN A 158 2.18 -11.05 10.77
C GLN A 158 1.20 -12.12 10.29
N TYR A 159 1.27 -12.45 9.01
CA TYR A 159 0.59 -13.59 8.40
C TYR A 159 1.34 -14.09 7.17
N VAL A 160 1.17 -15.36 6.85
CA VAL A 160 1.78 -15.97 5.66
C VAL A 160 1.16 -15.35 4.40
N GLY A 161 2.00 -14.94 3.46
CA GLY A 161 1.58 -14.24 2.26
C GLY A 161 1.48 -12.72 2.41
N MET A 162 1.81 -12.14 3.57
CA MET A 162 1.84 -10.69 3.73
C MET A 162 2.78 -10.06 2.69
N THR A 163 2.32 -9.01 2.03
CA THR A 163 2.98 -8.31 0.90
C THR A 163 3.23 -9.14 -0.37
N LEU A 164 2.80 -10.40 -0.45
CA LEU A 164 3.05 -11.25 -1.62
C LEU A 164 2.52 -10.65 -2.93
N ASP A 165 1.31 -10.09 -2.91
CA ASP A 165 0.73 -9.48 -4.11
C ASP A 165 1.47 -8.20 -4.51
N LEU A 166 1.99 -7.45 -3.55
CA LEU A 166 2.86 -6.30 -3.79
C LEU A 166 4.22 -6.74 -4.33
N TYR A 167 4.80 -7.80 -3.75
CA TYR A 167 6.05 -8.40 -4.23
C TYR A 167 5.98 -8.85 -5.68
N LYS A 168 4.87 -9.48 -6.09
CA LYS A 168 4.67 -9.91 -7.48
C LYS A 168 4.61 -8.75 -8.48
N ARG A 169 4.21 -7.55 -8.01
CA ARG A 169 3.90 -6.40 -8.88
C ARG A 169 4.98 -5.33 -8.89
N TYR A 170 5.69 -5.12 -7.77
CA TYR A 170 6.51 -3.94 -7.57
C TYR A 170 7.97 -4.29 -7.30
N THR A 171 8.85 -3.82 -8.17
CA THR A 171 10.30 -4.01 -8.02
C THR A 171 10.85 -3.36 -6.74
N SER A 172 10.25 -2.26 -6.28
CA SER A 172 10.61 -1.64 -5.00
C SER A 172 10.41 -2.59 -3.83
N VAL A 173 9.30 -3.31 -3.79
CA VAL A 173 9.00 -4.32 -2.77
C VAL A 173 9.95 -5.51 -2.87
N GLN A 174 10.22 -6.00 -4.11
CA GLN A 174 11.17 -7.10 -4.35
C GLN A 174 12.57 -6.78 -3.82
N LYS A 175 13.05 -5.54 -4.04
CA LYS A 175 14.36 -5.10 -3.55
C LYS A 175 14.48 -5.11 -2.03
N VAL A 176 13.41 -4.73 -1.32
CA VAL A 176 13.40 -4.75 0.15
C VAL A 176 13.47 -6.18 0.65
N TRP A 177 12.65 -7.09 0.11
CA TRP A 177 12.69 -8.52 0.48
C TRP A 177 14.02 -9.18 0.15
N ALA A 178 14.59 -8.89 -1.03
CA ALA A 178 15.91 -9.42 -1.41
C ALA A 178 17.01 -8.95 -0.46
N LYS A 179 16.97 -7.68 -0.01
CA LYS A 179 17.93 -7.17 0.98
C LYS A 179 17.77 -7.83 2.35
N SER A 180 16.53 -8.08 2.77
CA SER A 180 16.26 -8.83 4.01
C SER A 180 16.77 -10.27 3.93
N ASP A 181 16.54 -10.93 2.81
CA ASP A 181 17.03 -12.29 2.58
C ASP A 181 18.56 -12.34 2.67
N GLU A 182 19.24 -11.40 2.01
CA GLU A 182 20.71 -11.28 2.10
C GLU A 182 21.20 -11.07 3.53
N THR A 183 20.52 -10.22 4.31
CA THR A 183 20.93 -9.89 5.69
C THR A 183 20.67 -11.05 6.64
N MET A 184 19.56 -11.79 6.45
CA MET A 184 19.10 -12.78 7.43
C MET A 184 19.50 -14.23 7.11
N VAL A 185 20.01 -14.52 5.91
CA VAL A 185 20.28 -15.89 5.46
C VAL A 185 21.21 -16.66 6.41
N ASP A 186 22.24 -16.01 6.93
CA ASP A 186 23.19 -16.65 7.85
C ASP A 186 22.57 -16.86 9.25
N VAL A 187 21.66 -15.98 9.67
CA VAL A 187 20.95 -16.07 10.96
C VAL A 187 19.88 -17.14 10.92
N LEU A 188 19.31 -17.41 9.75
CA LEU A 188 18.23 -18.37 9.52
C LEU A 188 18.73 -19.70 8.94
N ASP A 189 19.97 -20.08 9.24
CA ASP A 189 20.56 -21.38 8.84
C ASP A 189 20.50 -21.65 7.32
N GLY A 190 20.64 -20.60 6.50
CA GLY A 190 20.59 -20.66 5.04
C GLY A 190 19.21 -20.52 4.43
N GLU A 191 18.16 -20.36 5.22
CA GLU A 191 16.82 -20.05 4.73
C GLU A 191 16.66 -18.54 4.46
N THR A 192 15.78 -18.19 3.52
CA THR A 192 15.40 -16.79 3.25
C THR A 192 14.06 -16.46 3.86
N LEU A 193 13.89 -15.23 4.35
CA LEU A 193 12.60 -14.76 4.88
C LEU A 193 11.48 -14.87 3.84
N SER A 194 11.78 -14.51 2.60
CA SER A 194 10.83 -14.57 1.49
C SER A 194 10.31 -15.98 1.23
N SER A 195 11.13 -17.01 1.44
CA SER A 195 10.78 -18.41 1.12
C SER A 195 9.65 -18.98 1.96
N PHE A 196 9.46 -18.50 3.19
CA PHE A 196 8.38 -18.96 4.06
C PHE A 196 7.30 -17.92 4.32
N VAL A 197 7.58 -16.63 4.11
CA VAL A 197 6.57 -15.57 4.26
C VAL A 197 5.77 -15.37 2.97
N LEU A 198 6.45 -15.26 1.81
CA LEU A 198 5.81 -14.94 0.52
C LEU A 198 5.25 -16.22 -0.16
N ARG A 199 4.42 -16.95 0.55
CA ARG A 199 3.85 -18.22 0.09
C ARG A 199 2.38 -18.07 -0.29
N SER A 200 1.95 -18.87 -1.29
CA SER A 200 0.55 -18.98 -1.74
C SER A 200 0.22 -20.41 -2.11
N ASN A 201 -1.08 -20.70 -2.26
CA ASN A 201 -1.60 -22.01 -2.67
C ASN A 201 -1.16 -23.16 -1.73
N LEU A 202 -1.08 -22.87 -0.44
CA LEU A 202 -0.73 -23.84 0.59
C LEU A 202 -1.92 -24.76 0.91
N THR A 203 -1.64 -26.01 1.21
CA THR A 203 -2.59 -26.88 1.90
C THR A 203 -2.86 -26.36 3.32
N LYS A 204 -3.89 -26.87 3.99
CA LYS A 204 -4.19 -26.46 5.36
C LYS A 204 -3.05 -26.80 6.32
N GLU A 205 -2.44 -27.94 6.13
CA GLU A 205 -1.32 -28.43 6.93
C GLU A 205 -0.09 -27.54 6.75
N GLU A 206 0.28 -27.24 5.51
CA GLU A 206 1.40 -26.34 5.18
C GLU A 206 1.17 -24.91 5.71
N LEU A 207 -0.07 -24.41 5.67
CA LEU A 207 -0.39 -23.10 6.21
C LEU A 207 -0.20 -23.06 7.72
N VAL A 208 -0.72 -24.07 8.45
CA VAL A 208 -0.57 -24.17 9.90
C VAL A 208 0.91 -24.25 10.30
N GLU A 209 1.71 -25.04 9.58
CA GLU A 209 3.16 -25.14 9.83
C GLU A 209 3.87 -23.81 9.59
N SER A 210 3.56 -23.14 8.47
CA SER A 210 4.15 -21.84 8.11
C SER A 210 3.77 -20.75 9.11
N GLU A 211 2.49 -20.71 9.53
CA GLU A 211 2.05 -19.78 10.57
C GLU A 211 2.70 -20.05 11.92
N HIS A 212 2.88 -21.32 12.28
CA HIS A 212 3.57 -21.69 13.51
C HIS A 212 5.03 -21.24 13.49
N LYS A 213 5.73 -21.46 12.37
CA LYS A 213 7.11 -20.98 12.18
C LYS A 213 7.16 -19.45 12.25
N LEU A 214 6.26 -18.76 11.55
CA LEU A 214 6.20 -17.30 11.50
C LEU A 214 5.85 -16.67 12.87
N LYS A 215 5.32 -17.42 13.84
CA LYS A 215 5.07 -16.93 15.20
C LYS A 215 6.32 -16.93 16.10
N GLN A 216 7.37 -17.61 15.70
CA GLN A 216 8.63 -17.60 16.45
C GLN A 216 9.32 -16.25 16.26
N THR A 217 9.88 -15.70 17.33
CA THR A 217 10.38 -14.32 17.38
C THR A 217 11.47 -14.05 16.34
N GLU A 218 12.37 -15.00 16.14
CA GLU A 218 13.47 -14.95 15.18
C GLU A 218 13.01 -14.85 13.72
N TYR A 219 11.78 -15.26 13.41
CA TYR A 219 11.15 -15.12 12.09
C TYR A 219 10.17 -13.95 12.04
N THR A 220 9.39 -13.75 13.10
CA THR A 220 8.38 -12.68 13.16
C THR A 220 8.99 -11.29 13.02
N GLN A 221 10.03 -11.02 13.81
CA GLN A 221 10.58 -9.66 13.88
C GLN A 221 11.16 -9.21 12.55
N PRO A 222 12.10 -9.93 11.91
CA PRO A 222 12.63 -9.49 10.64
C PRO A 222 11.58 -9.51 9.52
N ALA A 223 10.62 -10.44 9.54
CA ALA A 223 9.55 -10.49 8.55
C ALA A 223 8.63 -9.26 8.63
N MET A 224 8.25 -8.85 9.84
CA MET A 224 7.43 -7.66 10.05
C MET A 224 8.15 -6.38 9.64
N LEU A 225 9.40 -6.19 10.09
CA LEU A 225 10.20 -5.02 9.73
C LEU A 225 10.42 -4.92 8.22
N THR A 226 10.62 -6.07 7.56
CA THR A 226 10.73 -6.14 6.09
C THR A 226 9.42 -5.73 5.41
N ALA A 227 8.28 -6.25 5.88
CA ALA A 227 6.96 -5.92 5.31
C ALA A 227 6.63 -4.43 5.49
N ASP A 228 6.87 -3.88 6.68
CA ASP A 228 6.65 -2.48 7.01
C ASP A 228 7.47 -1.56 6.08
N LEU A 229 8.75 -1.85 5.93
CA LEU A 229 9.64 -1.08 5.07
C LEU A 229 9.26 -1.23 3.58
N ALA A 230 8.84 -2.42 3.14
CA ALA A 230 8.42 -2.68 1.77
C ALA A 230 7.16 -1.86 1.41
N ILE A 231 6.17 -1.82 2.31
CA ILE A 231 4.95 -1.02 2.14
C ILE A 231 5.30 0.48 2.15
N GLU A 232 6.13 0.92 3.08
CA GLU A 232 6.55 2.31 3.13
C GLU A 232 7.25 2.76 1.84
N ARG A 233 8.18 1.95 1.30
CA ARG A 233 8.85 2.26 0.05
C ARG A 233 7.87 2.38 -1.11
N LEU A 234 6.85 1.53 -1.12
CA LEU A 234 5.79 1.60 -2.11
C LEU A 234 4.95 2.88 -1.96
N LEU A 235 4.55 3.24 -0.73
CA LEU A 235 3.82 4.48 -0.45
C LEU A 235 4.63 5.71 -0.84
N ASN A 236 5.90 5.77 -0.45
CA ASN A 236 6.81 6.85 -0.82
C ASN A 236 6.95 6.96 -2.35
N ALA A 237 7.00 5.82 -3.03
CA ALA A 237 7.03 5.73 -4.47
C ALA A 237 5.78 6.34 -5.13
N HIS A 238 4.63 6.33 -4.46
CA HIS A 238 3.39 6.96 -4.90
C HIS A 238 3.21 8.40 -4.35
N GLY A 239 4.25 9.01 -3.81
CA GLY A 239 4.21 10.36 -3.27
C GLY A 239 3.57 10.48 -1.87
N GLN A 240 3.29 9.36 -1.22
CA GLN A 240 2.79 9.32 0.15
C GLN A 240 3.95 9.25 1.14
N THR A 241 4.65 10.38 1.30
CA THR A 241 5.77 10.50 2.26
C THR A 241 5.26 10.98 3.61
N PRO A 242 5.73 10.42 4.74
CA PRO A 242 5.30 10.86 6.06
C PRO A 242 5.99 12.16 6.48
N ASP A 243 5.26 13.02 7.17
CA ASP A 243 5.82 14.13 7.95
C ASP A 243 6.31 13.66 9.32
N MET A 244 5.71 12.59 9.83
CA MET A 244 6.06 11.97 11.11
C MET A 244 5.82 10.47 11.06
N VAL A 245 6.51 9.75 11.93
CA VAL A 245 6.40 8.31 12.05
C VAL A 245 6.22 7.91 13.51
N ALA A 246 5.45 6.85 13.74
CA ALA A 246 5.25 6.27 15.06
C ALA A 246 5.18 4.74 14.96
N GLY A 247 5.65 4.05 15.97
CA GLY A 247 5.62 2.59 16.02
C GLY A 247 5.05 2.10 17.35
N HIS A 248 4.49 0.89 17.33
CA HIS A 248 4.09 0.17 18.52
C HIS A 248 5.02 -1.02 18.74
N SER A 249 5.72 -1.08 19.89
CA SER A 249 6.63 -2.19 20.21
C SER A 249 7.67 -2.41 19.09
N LEU A 250 7.64 -3.54 18.40
CA LEU A 250 8.51 -3.83 17.25
C LEU A 250 8.44 -2.76 16.16
N GLY A 251 7.27 -2.18 15.92
CA GLY A 251 7.08 -1.08 14.95
C GLY A 251 7.89 0.18 15.25
N GLU A 252 8.42 0.34 16.48
CA GLU A 252 9.33 1.44 16.81
C GLU A 252 10.64 1.34 16.01
N TYR A 253 11.13 0.12 15.76
CA TYR A 253 12.29 -0.12 14.89
C TYR A 253 11.97 0.24 13.43
N ALA A 254 10.76 -0.10 12.95
CA ALA A 254 10.31 0.33 11.62
C ALA A 254 10.25 1.86 11.51
N ALA A 255 9.73 2.55 12.54
CA ALA A 255 9.72 4.00 12.60
C ALA A 255 11.14 4.61 12.61
N LEU A 256 12.09 3.98 13.31
CA LEU A 256 13.50 4.39 13.28
C LEU A 256 14.15 4.18 11.90
N MET A 257 13.81 3.09 11.21
CA MET A 257 14.27 2.86 9.82
C MET A 257 13.67 3.89 8.86
N SER A 258 12.38 4.16 8.97
CA SER A 258 11.67 5.14 8.15
C SER A 258 12.25 6.55 8.33
N SER A 259 12.58 6.93 9.56
CA SER A 259 13.21 8.21 9.85
C SER A 259 14.70 8.28 9.47
N GLY A 260 15.30 7.17 9.03
CA GLY A 260 16.72 7.07 8.68
C GLY A 260 17.68 7.07 9.88
N ILE A 261 17.18 6.93 11.11
CA ILE A 261 18.00 6.81 12.33
C ILE A 261 18.67 5.45 12.37
N LEU A 262 17.96 4.41 11.93
CA LEU A 262 18.44 3.04 11.89
C LEU A 262 18.44 2.56 10.43
N ASN A 263 19.49 1.86 10.03
CA ASN A 263 19.51 1.18 8.74
C ASN A 263 18.91 -0.23 8.87
N MET A 264 18.62 -0.86 7.75
CA MET A 264 17.99 -2.17 7.70
C MET A 264 18.88 -3.26 8.32
N ASP A 265 20.19 -3.24 8.01
CA ASP A 265 21.13 -4.23 8.53
C ASP A 265 21.29 -4.16 10.07
N GLY A 266 21.07 -2.98 10.65
CA GLY A 266 21.11 -2.79 12.09
C GLY A 266 19.76 -3.02 12.79
N ALA A 267 18.67 -3.15 12.03
CA ALA A 267 17.32 -3.39 12.55
C ALA A 267 16.93 -4.86 12.53
N LEU A 268 17.41 -5.63 11.53
CA LEU A 268 17.20 -7.06 11.36
C LEU A 268 18.21 -7.87 12.15
#